data_b36871ba9bc0cb385529581123e312c3
#
_entry.id   b36871ba9bc0cb385529581123e312c3
#
_cell.length_a   1.000
_cell.length_b   1.000
_cell.length_c   1.000
_cell.angle_alpha   90.00
_cell.angle_beta   90.00
_cell.angle_gamma   90.00
#
_symmetry.space_group_name_H-M   'P 1'
#
loop_
_entity.id
_entity.type
_entity.pdbx_description
1 polymer ?
#
loop_
_entity_poly.entity_id
_entity_poly.type
_entity_poly.pdbx_seq_one_letter_code
_entity_poly.pdbx_strand_id
1 'polypeptide(L)'
;LEFRRVLFRSQADVIVAAGLRFNWILQSGAIIPPSAKVVRIDIDPHEIDRNRMADVGLVGDVGSVLSQLTPLLNQRDHSGWIETLRAASSSLLDYEIRMRANPSDPIHPLRLVARIQEFAGEDALYIADGGDTVYFGITGFSSRHRAGVIGTASGLLGCLGTGIPFAMAAKLARPERKVILLNGDGSMGFNAMEFDTMVRHNIPIVCVVNNDCAWGMIKHSQELSLGKERLQCSELGLRHYEKMVEGLGGYGELVTSDDEIVPALERAVASGKPACINVITDPTVTSPATPLFYQSLRMDQ
;
A
#
# COMPACT_ATOMS: atom_id res chain seq x y z
N LEU A 1 -0.96 -8.83 0.60
CA LEU A 1 0.12 -9.73 0.17
C LEU A 1 1.29 -9.76 1.17
N GLU A 2 1.66 -8.64 1.78
CA GLU A 2 2.80 -8.58 2.70
C GLU A 2 2.51 -9.23 4.06
N PHE A 3 1.32 -9.06 4.62
CA PHE A 3 0.92 -9.72 5.87
C PHE A 3 0.94 -11.26 5.74
N ARG A 4 0.48 -11.80 4.62
CA ARG A 4 0.60 -13.22 4.29
C ARG A 4 2.06 -13.69 4.31
N ARG A 5 2.98 -12.84 3.82
CA ARG A 5 4.43 -13.15 3.77
C ARG A 5 5.10 -13.15 5.14
N VAL A 6 4.58 -12.38 6.12
CA VAL A 6 5.17 -12.30 7.46
C VAL A 6 4.91 -13.55 8.28
N LEU A 7 3.68 -14.05 8.30
CA LEU A 7 3.33 -15.29 9.01
C LEU A 7 4.15 -16.50 8.53
N PHE A 8 4.48 -16.53 7.24
CA PHE A 8 5.21 -17.66 6.64
C PHE A 8 6.70 -17.62 6.89
N ARG A 9 7.28 -16.42 6.97
CA ARG A 9 8.72 -16.25 7.25
C ARG A 9 9.07 -16.76 8.64
N SER A 10 8.16 -16.62 9.61
CA SER A 10 8.39 -17.08 10.99
C SER A 10 8.39 -18.61 11.17
N GLN A 11 8.01 -19.39 10.16
CA GLN A 11 7.94 -20.85 10.21
C GLN A 11 8.78 -21.54 9.13
N ALA A 12 9.53 -20.78 8.35
CA ALA A 12 10.38 -21.34 7.30
C ALA A 12 11.69 -21.86 7.86
N ASP A 13 12.15 -23.02 7.36
CA ASP A 13 13.46 -23.59 7.67
C ASP A 13 14.56 -22.91 6.85
N VAL A 14 14.23 -22.47 5.64
CA VAL A 14 15.13 -21.80 4.70
C VAL A 14 14.46 -20.59 4.09
N ILE A 15 15.17 -19.47 4.09
CA ILE A 15 14.77 -18.23 3.41
C ILE A 15 15.75 -17.96 2.27
N VAL A 16 15.24 -17.85 1.05
CA VAL A 16 16.00 -17.35 -0.09
C VAL A 16 15.61 -15.90 -0.35
N ALA A 17 16.49 -14.96 -0.04
CA ALA A 17 16.31 -13.54 -0.28
C ALA A 17 17.04 -13.14 -1.57
N ALA A 18 16.28 -13.04 -2.67
CA ALA A 18 16.80 -12.74 -3.99
C ALA A 18 16.51 -11.28 -4.37
N GLY A 19 17.55 -10.44 -4.46
CA GLY A 19 17.46 -9.01 -4.74
C GLY A 19 16.63 -8.25 -3.69
N LEU A 20 16.64 -8.72 -2.44
CA LEU A 20 15.79 -8.22 -1.39
C LEU A 20 16.61 -7.65 -0.24
N ARG A 21 16.44 -6.37 0.04
CA ARG A 21 17.06 -5.73 1.21
C ARG A 21 16.31 -6.03 2.49
N PHE A 22 17.04 -6.38 3.55
CA PHE A 22 16.47 -6.51 4.90
C PHE A 22 16.34 -5.13 5.53
N ASN A 23 15.28 -4.43 5.12
CA ASN A 23 14.92 -3.09 5.59
C ASN A 23 13.95 -3.14 6.78
N TRP A 24 13.39 -1.99 7.16
CA TRP A 24 12.44 -1.85 8.25
C TRP A 24 11.16 -2.68 8.06
N ILE A 25 10.68 -2.91 6.84
CA ILE A 25 9.50 -3.77 6.54
C ILE A 25 9.76 -5.22 6.97
N LEU A 26 11.00 -5.66 6.88
CA LEU A 26 11.45 -6.97 7.34
C LEU A 26 12.08 -6.93 8.74
N GLN A 27 11.83 -5.82 9.47
CA GLN A 27 12.44 -5.60 10.78
C GLN A 27 13.96 -5.87 10.76
N SER A 28 14.63 -5.38 9.72
CA SER A 28 16.05 -5.61 9.48
C SER A 28 16.48 -7.09 9.54
N GLY A 29 15.56 -8.00 9.25
CA GLY A 29 15.75 -9.45 9.29
C GLY A 29 15.42 -10.12 10.62
N ALA A 30 15.05 -9.38 11.66
CA ALA A 30 14.68 -9.93 12.98
C ALA A 30 13.42 -10.80 12.95
N ILE A 31 12.53 -10.57 11.96
CA ILE A 31 11.33 -11.39 11.76
C ILE A 31 11.63 -12.83 11.31
N ILE A 32 12.84 -13.11 10.83
CA ILE A 32 13.26 -14.43 10.38
C ILE A 32 13.73 -15.24 11.61
N PRO A 33 13.22 -16.46 11.83
CA PRO A 33 13.65 -17.27 12.97
C PRO A 33 15.18 -17.42 13.05
N PRO A 34 15.75 -17.39 14.23
CA PRO A 34 17.21 -17.64 14.39
C PRO A 34 17.65 -18.99 13.84
N SER A 35 16.76 -19.99 13.86
CA SER A 35 16.99 -21.35 13.34
C SER A 35 16.93 -21.46 11.83
N ALA A 36 16.30 -20.51 11.15
CA ALA A 36 16.16 -20.55 9.69
C ALA A 36 17.48 -20.25 8.99
N LYS A 37 17.81 -21.04 8.00
CA LYS A 37 18.95 -20.78 7.11
C LYS A 37 18.64 -19.68 6.13
N VAL A 38 19.57 -18.76 5.94
CA VAL A 38 19.39 -17.60 5.06
C VAL A 38 20.34 -17.71 3.88
N VAL A 39 19.76 -17.80 2.68
CA VAL A 39 20.49 -17.68 1.41
C VAL A 39 20.21 -16.29 0.85
N ARG A 40 21.24 -15.51 0.58
CA ARG A 40 21.09 -14.17 -0.04
C ARG A 40 21.71 -14.16 -1.41
N ILE A 41 20.97 -13.61 -2.35
CA ILE A 41 21.41 -13.37 -3.73
C ILE A 41 21.25 -11.88 -3.98
N ASP A 42 22.34 -11.17 -4.19
CA ASP A 42 22.30 -9.74 -4.50
C ASP A 42 23.46 -9.38 -5.44
N ILE A 43 23.25 -8.39 -6.28
CA ILE A 43 24.30 -7.86 -7.17
C ILE A 43 25.31 -7.00 -6.39
N ASP A 44 24.88 -6.40 -5.28
CA ASP A 44 25.73 -5.62 -4.39
C ASP A 44 26.29 -6.51 -3.27
N PRO A 45 27.62 -6.74 -3.21
CA PRO A 45 28.22 -7.55 -2.17
C PRO A 45 28.01 -7.00 -0.75
N HIS A 46 27.78 -5.69 -0.59
CA HIS A 46 27.54 -5.07 0.71
C HIS A 46 26.14 -5.39 1.28
N GLU A 47 25.23 -5.86 0.45
CA GLU A 47 23.89 -6.27 0.90
C GLU A 47 23.85 -7.71 1.44
N ILE A 48 24.85 -8.54 1.15
CA ILE A 48 24.82 -9.98 1.50
C ILE A 48 24.67 -10.20 3.02
N ASP A 49 25.44 -9.52 3.83
CA ASP A 49 25.42 -9.69 5.30
C ASP A 49 24.77 -8.51 6.03
N ARG A 50 24.22 -7.55 5.28
CA ARG A 50 23.63 -6.35 5.87
C ARG A 50 22.41 -6.69 6.73
N ASN A 51 22.39 -6.18 7.96
CA ASN A 51 21.36 -6.33 8.98
C ASN A 51 21.19 -7.76 9.53
N ARG A 52 21.49 -8.79 8.77
CA ARG A 52 21.54 -10.18 9.19
C ARG A 52 22.52 -10.95 8.32
N MET A 53 23.43 -11.68 8.93
CA MET A 53 24.36 -12.55 8.22
C MET A 53 23.64 -13.63 7.42
N ALA A 54 24.13 -13.90 6.23
CA ALA A 54 23.69 -15.01 5.41
C ALA A 54 24.44 -16.29 5.78
N ASP A 55 23.76 -17.43 5.77
CA ASP A 55 24.42 -18.73 5.81
C ASP A 55 25.12 -19.03 4.47
N VAL A 56 24.52 -18.55 3.37
CA VAL A 56 25.09 -18.62 2.02
C VAL A 56 24.85 -17.30 1.30
N GLY A 57 25.93 -16.65 0.89
CA GLY A 57 25.91 -15.43 0.09
C GLY A 57 26.32 -15.69 -1.35
N LEU A 58 25.49 -15.25 -2.31
CA LEU A 58 25.73 -15.36 -3.76
C LEU A 58 25.71 -13.95 -4.37
N VAL A 59 26.89 -13.45 -4.73
CA VAL A 59 27.00 -12.13 -5.38
C VAL A 59 26.81 -12.30 -6.88
N GLY A 60 25.77 -11.67 -7.43
CA GLY A 60 25.47 -11.72 -8.85
C GLY A 60 24.06 -11.28 -9.20
N ASP A 61 23.79 -11.17 -10.49
CA ASP A 61 22.45 -10.96 -11.02
C ASP A 61 21.53 -12.11 -10.63
N VAL A 62 20.35 -11.78 -10.05
CA VAL A 62 19.39 -12.77 -9.53
C VAL A 62 18.96 -13.77 -10.60
N GLY A 63 18.66 -13.29 -11.81
CA GLY A 63 18.24 -14.16 -12.91
C GLY A 63 19.34 -15.16 -13.31
N SER A 64 20.60 -14.67 -13.40
CA SER A 64 21.75 -15.49 -13.73
C SER A 64 22.05 -16.54 -12.66
N VAL A 65 21.97 -16.16 -11.38
CA VAL A 65 22.17 -17.11 -10.26
C VAL A 65 21.08 -18.16 -10.22
N LEU A 66 19.81 -17.76 -10.33
CA LEU A 66 18.67 -18.70 -10.34
C LEU A 66 18.72 -19.65 -11.54
N SER A 67 19.15 -19.17 -12.71
CA SER A 67 19.31 -20.04 -13.89
C SER A 67 20.37 -21.12 -13.69
N GLN A 68 21.43 -20.83 -12.96
CA GLN A 68 22.47 -21.81 -12.61
C GLN A 68 22.01 -22.75 -11.48
N LEU A 69 21.26 -22.23 -10.50
CA LEU A 69 20.83 -22.99 -9.33
C LEU A 69 19.71 -23.97 -9.67
N THR A 70 18.72 -23.56 -10.50
CA THR A 70 17.50 -24.34 -10.77
C THR A 70 17.79 -25.78 -11.25
N PRO A 71 18.70 -26.03 -12.21
CA PRO A 71 18.98 -27.40 -12.67
C PRO A 71 19.68 -28.29 -11.64
N LEU A 72 20.22 -27.70 -10.57
CA LEU A 72 20.89 -28.43 -9.48
C LEU A 72 19.90 -28.84 -8.37
N LEU A 73 18.67 -28.34 -8.42
CA LEU A 73 17.65 -28.64 -7.40
C LEU A 73 16.88 -29.91 -7.75
N ASN A 74 16.65 -30.73 -6.75
CA ASN A 74 15.74 -31.87 -6.87
C ASN A 74 14.31 -31.42 -6.58
N GLN A 75 13.37 -31.91 -7.38
CA GLN A 75 11.94 -31.71 -7.12
C GLN A 75 11.56 -32.39 -5.80
N ARG A 76 10.87 -31.67 -4.93
CA ARG A 76 10.32 -32.17 -3.67
C ARG A 76 8.84 -31.87 -3.57
N ASP A 77 8.12 -32.70 -2.84
CA ASP A 77 6.73 -32.41 -2.50
C ASP A 77 6.68 -31.37 -1.35
N HIS A 78 6.06 -30.25 -1.63
CA HIS A 78 5.82 -29.17 -0.69
C HIS A 78 4.32 -28.97 -0.41
N SER A 79 3.46 -29.94 -0.73
CA SER A 79 2.00 -29.84 -0.60
C SER A 79 1.57 -29.43 0.82
N GLY A 80 2.11 -30.05 1.87
CA GLY A 80 1.80 -29.73 3.25
C GLY A 80 2.17 -28.30 3.64
N TRP A 81 3.32 -27.80 3.14
CA TRP A 81 3.70 -26.38 3.33
C TRP A 81 2.74 -25.44 2.61
N ILE A 82 2.39 -25.74 1.37
CA ILE A 82 1.44 -24.96 0.58
C ILE A 82 0.06 -24.94 1.25
N GLU A 83 -0.41 -26.04 1.82
CA GLU A 83 -1.66 -26.11 2.57
C GLU A 83 -1.63 -25.24 3.83
N THR A 84 -0.54 -25.30 4.60
CA THR A 84 -0.33 -24.41 5.75
C THR A 84 -0.42 -22.92 5.35
N LEU A 85 0.23 -22.58 4.23
CA LEU A 85 0.18 -21.23 3.67
C LEU A 85 -1.23 -20.81 3.26
N ARG A 86 -1.99 -21.69 2.62
CA ARG A 86 -3.37 -21.44 2.20
C ARG A 86 -4.29 -21.27 3.41
N ALA A 87 -4.20 -22.15 4.38
CA ALA A 87 -5.01 -22.10 5.60
C ALA A 87 -4.79 -20.80 6.38
N ALA A 88 -3.54 -20.39 6.56
CA ALA A 88 -3.22 -19.14 7.24
C ALA A 88 -3.67 -17.88 6.46
N SER A 89 -3.86 -18.00 5.15
CA SER A 89 -4.33 -16.89 4.31
C SER A 89 -5.85 -16.78 4.24
N SER A 90 -6.60 -17.86 4.51
CA SER A 90 -8.05 -17.91 4.27
C SER A 90 -8.83 -16.95 5.15
N SER A 91 -8.56 -16.90 6.46
CA SER A 91 -9.30 -16.05 7.40
C SER A 91 -9.15 -14.55 7.10
N LEU A 92 -7.95 -14.13 6.68
CA LEU A 92 -7.72 -12.74 6.29
C LEU A 92 -8.42 -12.41 4.96
N LEU A 93 -8.38 -13.34 4.01
CA LEU A 93 -9.08 -13.19 2.75
C LEU A 93 -10.59 -13.09 2.95
N ASP A 94 -11.17 -13.93 3.82
CA ASP A 94 -12.59 -13.89 4.16
C ASP A 94 -13.00 -12.56 4.81
N TYR A 95 -12.14 -12.01 5.69
CA TYR A 95 -12.34 -10.68 6.24
C TYR A 95 -12.32 -9.60 5.14
N GLU A 96 -11.29 -9.59 4.30
CA GLU A 96 -11.18 -8.64 3.20
C GLU A 96 -12.39 -8.70 2.25
N ILE A 97 -12.82 -9.91 1.88
CA ILE A 97 -14.00 -10.13 1.03
C ILE A 97 -15.25 -9.53 1.67
N ARG A 98 -15.49 -9.80 2.97
CA ARG A 98 -16.65 -9.25 3.67
C ARG A 98 -16.63 -7.73 3.75
N MET A 99 -15.48 -7.14 4.10
CA MET A 99 -15.37 -5.67 4.20
C MET A 99 -15.51 -4.97 2.86
N ARG A 100 -15.11 -5.62 1.79
CA ARG A 100 -15.28 -5.10 0.42
C ARG A 100 -16.73 -5.21 -0.09
N ALA A 101 -17.44 -6.25 0.31
CA ALA A 101 -18.79 -6.54 -0.17
C ALA A 101 -19.87 -5.70 0.53
N ASN A 102 -19.69 -5.37 1.82
CA ASN A 102 -20.73 -4.77 2.62
C ASN A 102 -20.55 -3.26 2.78
N PRO A 103 -21.59 -2.45 2.56
CA PRO A 103 -21.60 -1.05 2.97
C PRO A 103 -21.39 -0.93 4.48
N SER A 104 -20.78 0.16 4.90
CA SER A 104 -20.59 0.50 6.31
C SER A 104 -20.69 2.01 6.51
N ASP A 105 -21.10 2.41 7.69
CA ASP A 105 -21.14 3.79 8.14
C ASP A 105 -20.49 3.87 9.53
N PRO A 106 -19.31 4.53 9.66
CA PRO A 106 -18.52 5.18 8.57
C PRO A 106 -17.99 4.21 7.50
N ILE A 107 -17.62 4.73 6.34
CA ILE A 107 -17.16 3.94 5.19
C ILE A 107 -15.85 3.20 5.53
N HIS A 108 -15.84 1.87 5.42
CA HIS A 108 -14.64 1.08 5.61
C HIS A 108 -13.65 1.30 4.43
N PRO A 109 -12.34 1.54 4.66
CA PRO A 109 -11.38 1.79 3.58
C PRO A 109 -11.30 0.70 2.50
N LEU A 110 -11.47 -0.59 2.84
CA LEU A 110 -11.54 -1.67 1.85
C LEU A 110 -12.83 -1.60 1.01
N ARG A 111 -13.93 -1.11 1.58
CA ARG A 111 -15.16 -0.85 0.82
C ARG A 111 -14.95 0.28 -0.17
N LEU A 112 -14.31 1.38 0.25
CA LEU A 112 -13.91 2.46 -0.66
C LEU A 112 -13.07 1.93 -1.83
N VAL A 113 -12.06 1.10 -1.56
CA VAL A 113 -11.24 0.46 -2.61
C VAL A 113 -12.09 -0.39 -3.55
N ALA A 114 -13.07 -1.15 -3.03
CA ALA A 114 -13.95 -1.97 -3.85
C ALA A 114 -14.82 -1.10 -4.79
N ARG A 115 -15.38 0.00 -4.29
CA ARG A 115 -16.19 0.93 -5.10
C ARG A 115 -15.39 1.63 -6.19
N ILE A 116 -14.14 2.02 -5.87
CA ILE A 116 -13.21 2.56 -6.86
C ILE A 116 -12.90 1.52 -7.94
N GLN A 117 -12.62 0.27 -7.55
CA GLN A 117 -12.32 -0.82 -8.48
C GLN A 117 -13.52 -1.14 -9.38
N GLU A 118 -14.73 -1.16 -8.80
CA GLU A 118 -15.99 -1.34 -9.53
C GLU A 118 -16.17 -0.29 -10.64
N PHE A 119 -15.94 0.97 -10.30
CA PHE A 119 -16.03 2.10 -11.24
C PHE A 119 -14.94 2.08 -12.31
N ALA A 120 -13.69 1.92 -11.94
CA ALA A 120 -12.57 2.14 -12.85
C ALA A 120 -12.19 0.88 -13.65
N GLY A 121 -12.43 -0.32 -13.10
CA GLY A 121 -12.17 -1.60 -13.74
C GLY A 121 -10.68 -1.96 -13.83
N GLU A 122 -10.36 -3.08 -14.46
CA GLU A 122 -8.99 -3.59 -14.57
C GLU A 122 -8.12 -2.87 -15.61
N ASP A 123 -8.71 -2.03 -16.45
CA ASP A 123 -7.98 -1.23 -17.45
C ASP A 123 -7.38 0.06 -16.89
N ALA A 124 -7.76 0.45 -15.68
CA ALA A 124 -7.23 1.61 -15.01
C ALA A 124 -5.80 1.38 -14.48
N LEU A 125 -5.09 2.50 -14.29
CA LEU A 125 -3.84 2.54 -13.53
C LEU A 125 -4.15 3.07 -12.14
N TYR A 126 -3.74 2.32 -11.13
CA TYR A 126 -3.97 2.63 -9.73
C TYR A 126 -2.68 3.00 -9.04
N ILE A 127 -2.69 4.14 -8.41
CA ILE A 127 -1.61 4.58 -7.51
C ILE A 127 -2.19 4.63 -6.10
N ALA A 128 -1.46 4.16 -5.12
CA ALA A 128 -1.83 4.26 -3.72
C ALA A 128 -0.70 4.90 -2.92
N ASP A 129 -1.04 5.88 -2.08
CA ASP A 129 -0.11 6.61 -1.23
C ASP A 129 -0.72 6.81 0.17
N GLY A 130 0.13 6.87 1.16
CA GLY A 130 -0.25 7.01 2.57
C GLY A 130 0.32 5.90 3.43
N GLY A 131 0.03 5.96 4.72
CA GLY A 131 0.36 4.91 5.67
C GLY A 131 -0.54 3.69 5.49
N ASP A 132 -1.64 3.61 6.24
CA ASP A 132 -2.64 2.54 6.11
C ASP A 132 -3.25 2.50 4.70
N THR A 133 -3.49 3.66 4.10
CA THR A 133 -4.13 3.80 2.80
C THR A 133 -3.38 3.08 1.68
N VAL A 134 -2.04 3.13 1.65
CA VAL A 134 -1.27 2.42 0.62
C VAL A 134 -1.49 0.92 0.70
N TYR A 135 -1.61 0.36 1.91
CA TYR A 135 -1.82 -1.07 2.09
C TYR A 135 -3.23 -1.49 1.68
N PHE A 136 -4.26 -0.70 1.97
CA PHE A 136 -5.60 -0.95 1.44
C PHE A 136 -5.62 -0.94 -0.09
N GLY A 137 -4.93 0.01 -0.71
CA GLY A 137 -4.83 0.12 -2.17
C GLY A 137 -4.10 -1.05 -2.81
N ILE A 138 -2.88 -1.37 -2.39
CA ILE A 138 -2.07 -2.44 -3.03
C ILE A 138 -2.61 -3.85 -2.79
N THR A 139 -3.42 -4.05 -1.74
CA THR A 139 -4.09 -5.34 -1.49
C THR A 139 -5.43 -5.45 -2.19
N GLY A 140 -6.09 -4.32 -2.42
CA GLY A 140 -7.46 -4.28 -2.90
C GLY A 140 -7.64 -3.98 -4.39
N PHE A 141 -6.70 -3.30 -5.04
CA PHE A 141 -6.78 -3.04 -6.47
C PHE A 141 -6.24 -4.19 -7.32
N SER A 142 -6.82 -4.33 -8.51
CA SER A 142 -6.38 -5.25 -9.56
C SER A 142 -6.31 -4.51 -10.89
N SER A 143 -5.26 -4.76 -11.65
CA SER A 143 -5.12 -4.25 -13.01
C SER A 143 -4.53 -5.33 -13.92
N ARG A 144 -5.00 -5.39 -15.17
CA ARG A 144 -4.46 -6.30 -16.19
C ARG A 144 -3.13 -5.83 -16.76
N HIS A 145 -2.71 -4.61 -16.45
CA HIS A 145 -1.46 -4.03 -16.94
C HIS A 145 -0.31 -4.36 -16.00
N ARG A 146 0.85 -4.68 -16.59
CA ARG A 146 2.10 -4.77 -15.83
C ARG A 146 2.35 -3.40 -15.16
N ALA A 147 2.66 -3.41 -13.85
CA ALA A 147 2.78 -2.20 -13.03
C ALA A 147 1.51 -1.31 -13.03
N GLY A 148 0.32 -1.90 -13.27
CA GLY A 148 -0.95 -1.18 -13.23
C GLY A 148 -1.45 -0.84 -11.84
N VAL A 149 -0.81 -1.40 -10.78
CA VAL A 149 -1.02 -1.03 -9.38
C VAL A 149 0.32 -0.68 -8.75
N ILE A 150 0.47 0.56 -8.28
CA ILE A 150 1.71 1.10 -7.72
C ILE A 150 1.43 1.63 -6.31
N GLY A 151 2.09 1.07 -5.31
CA GLY A 151 2.12 1.63 -3.95
C GLY A 151 3.38 2.46 -3.75
N THR A 152 3.25 3.76 -3.54
CA THR A 152 4.38 4.68 -3.55
C THR A 152 5.07 4.78 -2.19
N ALA A 153 4.32 4.82 -1.10
CA ALA A 153 4.87 4.90 0.26
C ALA A 153 5.45 3.56 0.78
N SER A 154 5.22 2.46 0.07
CA SER A 154 5.73 1.12 0.45
C SER A 154 7.19 0.86 0.08
N GLY A 155 7.89 1.85 -0.48
CA GLY A 155 9.30 1.73 -0.87
C GLY A 155 10.27 1.81 0.29
N LEU A 156 11.58 1.77 -0.03
CA LEU A 156 12.66 1.72 0.97
C LEU A 156 12.66 2.89 1.96
N LEU A 157 12.26 4.08 1.52
CA LEU A 157 12.27 5.30 2.33
C LEU A 157 10.94 5.59 2.99
N GLY A 158 9.84 4.93 2.60
CA GLY A 158 8.51 5.18 3.15
C GLY A 158 7.99 6.61 2.91
N CYS A 159 8.41 7.26 1.82
CA CYS A 159 8.05 8.65 1.55
C CYS A 159 6.57 8.79 1.24
N LEU A 160 5.86 9.59 2.04
CA LEU A 160 4.49 10.03 1.77
C LEU A 160 4.46 11.21 0.79
N GLY A 161 3.31 11.43 0.15
CA GLY A 161 3.10 12.54 -0.77
C GLY A 161 3.58 12.26 -2.20
N THR A 162 4.23 11.13 -2.45
CA THR A 162 4.74 10.77 -3.78
C THR A 162 3.65 10.29 -4.73
N GLY A 163 2.45 9.98 -4.23
CA GLY A 163 1.33 9.48 -5.03
C GLY A 163 0.89 10.47 -6.12
N ILE A 164 0.79 11.75 -5.80
CA ILE A 164 0.37 12.78 -6.78
C ILE A 164 1.36 12.87 -7.94
N PRO A 165 2.69 13.05 -7.76
CA PRO A 165 3.64 13.03 -8.86
C PRO A 165 3.64 11.73 -9.66
N PHE A 166 3.48 10.58 -9.01
CA PHE A 166 3.38 9.29 -9.71
C PHE A 166 2.12 9.20 -10.57
N ALA A 167 0.97 9.69 -10.07
CA ALA A 167 -0.27 9.73 -10.85
C ALA A 167 -0.16 10.65 -12.06
N MET A 168 0.47 11.82 -11.91
CA MET A 168 0.79 12.74 -13.02
C MET A 168 1.66 12.04 -14.06
N ALA A 169 2.75 11.41 -13.65
CA ALA A 169 3.65 10.69 -14.54
C ALA A 169 2.94 9.53 -15.26
N ALA A 170 2.09 8.79 -14.56
CA ALA A 170 1.29 7.71 -15.13
C ALA A 170 0.33 8.24 -16.20
N LYS A 171 -0.33 9.39 -15.96
CA LYS A 171 -1.24 10.02 -16.93
C LYS A 171 -0.51 10.55 -18.14
N LEU A 172 0.65 11.13 -17.97
CA LEU A 172 1.50 11.59 -19.09
C LEU A 172 2.02 10.41 -19.93
N ALA A 173 2.40 9.32 -19.29
CA ALA A 173 2.89 8.12 -19.96
C ALA A 173 1.77 7.30 -20.65
N ARG A 174 0.54 7.41 -20.19
CA ARG A 174 -0.63 6.68 -20.69
C ARG A 174 -1.86 7.59 -20.71
N PRO A 175 -1.90 8.58 -21.60
CA PRO A 175 -2.95 9.61 -21.63
C PRO A 175 -4.35 9.04 -21.89
N GLU A 176 -4.45 7.90 -22.56
CA GLU A 176 -5.70 7.21 -22.85
C GLU A 176 -6.29 6.45 -21.65
N ARG A 177 -5.50 6.22 -20.61
CA ARG A 177 -5.94 5.43 -19.45
C ARG A 177 -6.60 6.28 -18.38
N LYS A 178 -7.55 5.68 -17.67
CA LYS A 178 -7.99 6.23 -16.37
C LYS A 178 -6.83 6.06 -15.38
N VAL A 179 -6.46 7.13 -14.71
CA VAL A 179 -5.49 7.12 -13.62
C VAL A 179 -6.21 7.49 -12.34
N ILE A 180 -6.23 6.56 -11.40
CA ILE A 180 -6.86 6.73 -10.08
C ILE A 180 -5.77 6.73 -9.03
N LEU A 181 -5.71 7.77 -8.24
CA LEU A 181 -4.87 7.85 -7.05
C LEU A 181 -5.74 7.68 -5.81
N LEU A 182 -5.48 6.65 -5.03
CA LEU A 182 -5.98 6.52 -3.65
C LEU A 182 -4.93 7.14 -2.72
N ASN A 183 -5.27 8.22 -2.05
CA ASN A 183 -4.36 9.01 -1.24
C ASN A 183 -4.87 9.13 0.20
N GLY A 184 -4.01 8.92 1.19
CA GLY A 184 -4.36 9.26 2.57
C GLY A 184 -4.44 10.78 2.75
N ASP A 185 -5.28 11.23 3.69
CA ASP A 185 -5.44 12.65 3.99
C ASP A 185 -4.13 13.31 4.46
N GLY A 186 -3.34 12.61 5.28
CA GLY A 186 -2.00 13.06 5.64
C GLY A 186 -1.06 13.17 4.44
N SER A 187 -1.03 12.16 3.56
CA SER A 187 -0.22 12.19 2.33
C SER A 187 -0.63 13.32 1.39
N MET A 188 -1.93 13.63 1.32
CA MET A 188 -2.45 14.73 0.51
C MET A 188 -1.77 16.06 0.85
N GLY A 189 -1.48 16.29 2.13
CA GLY A 189 -0.85 17.52 2.60
C GLY A 189 0.56 17.79 2.07
N PHE A 190 1.28 16.79 1.56
CA PHE A 190 2.67 16.97 1.13
C PHE A 190 2.81 17.65 -0.25
N ASN A 191 2.02 17.20 -1.22
CA ASN A 191 2.16 17.65 -2.61
C ASN A 191 0.82 18.10 -3.23
N ALA A 192 -0.15 18.49 -2.42
CA ALA A 192 -1.46 18.92 -2.89
C ALA A 192 -1.41 20.10 -3.87
N MET A 193 -0.40 20.98 -3.75
CA MET A 193 -0.23 22.12 -4.67
C MET A 193 0.05 21.70 -6.12
N GLU A 194 0.43 20.44 -6.38
CA GLU A 194 0.58 19.93 -7.74
C GLU A 194 -0.75 19.83 -8.50
N PHE A 195 -1.89 20.00 -7.82
CA PHE A 195 -3.17 20.21 -8.52
C PHE A 195 -3.16 21.49 -9.38
N ASP A 196 -2.46 22.56 -8.96
CA ASP A 196 -2.23 23.73 -9.82
C ASP A 196 -1.45 23.34 -11.10
N THR A 197 -0.39 22.53 -10.94
CA THR A 197 0.37 22.02 -12.10
C THR A 197 -0.52 21.19 -13.02
N MET A 198 -1.33 20.29 -12.48
CA MET A 198 -2.24 19.46 -13.28
C MET A 198 -3.29 20.28 -14.02
N VAL A 199 -3.84 21.31 -13.39
CA VAL A 199 -4.81 22.24 -14.03
C VAL A 199 -4.14 23.00 -15.17
N ARG A 200 -2.97 23.62 -14.94
CA ARG A 200 -2.23 24.39 -15.95
C ARG A 200 -1.80 23.55 -17.16
N HIS A 201 -1.49 22.28 -16.95
CA HIS A 201 -1.00 21.36 -17.98
C HIS A 201 -2.05 20.37 -18.47
N ASN A 202 -3.30 20.50 -18.03
CA ASN A 202 -4.41 19.67 -18.48
C ASN A 202 -4.15 18.16 -18.28
N ILE A 203 -3.75 17.77 -17.07
CA ILE A 203 -3.42 16.40 -16.66
C ILE A 203 -4.57 15.83 -15.80
N PRO A 204 -5.67 15.32 -16.40
CA PRO A 204 -6.84 14.87 -15.65
C PRO A 204 -6.58 13.51 -15.00
N ILE A 205 -6.39 13.49 -13.70
CA ILE A 205 -6.41 12.32 -12.84
C ILE A 205 -7.59 12.40 -11.87
N VAL A 206 -7.99 11.29 -11.29
CA VAL A 206 -8.93 11.27 -10.15
C VAL A 206 -8.15 10.87 -8.90
N CYS A 207 -8.01 11.81 -7.99
CA CYS A 207 -7.47 11.56 -6.65
C CYS A 207 -8.64 11.32 -5.69
N VAL A 208 -8.69 10.15 -5.09
CA VAL A 208 -9.62 9.81 -4.02
C VAL A 208 -8.88 9.89 -2.70
N VAL A 209 -9.28 10.81 -1.84
CA VAL A 209 -8.70 10.95 -0.51
C VAL A 209 -9.45 10.02 0.45
N ASN A 210 -8.76 9.02 0.97
CA ASN A 210 -9.20 8.21 2.10
C ASN A 210 -8.97 9.03 3.37
N ASN A 211 -10.00 9.74 3.83
CA ASN A 211 -9.90 10.74 4.87
C ASN A 211 -10.45 10.16 6.19
N ASP A 212 -9.56 9.69 7.03
CA ASP A 212 -9.84 9.24 8.40
C ASP A 212 -9.58 10.35 9.45
N CYS A 213 -9.35 11.59 8.98
CA CYS A 213 -9.07 12.77 9.81
C CYS A 213 -7.82 12.65 10.68
N ALA A 214 -6.86 11.83 10.27
CA ALA A 214 -5.67 11.53 11.07
C ALA A 214 -4.46 11.11 10.23
N TRP A 215 -3.30 11.14 10.84
CA TRP A 215 -2.16 10.31 10.45
C TRP A 215 -2.44 8.88 10.90
N GLY A 216 -3.39 8.18 10.24
CA GLY A 216 -4.01 6.95 10.74
C GLY A 216 -3.00 5.90 11.21
N MET A 217 -2.02 5.52 10.40
CA MET A 217 -0.98 4.56 10.79
C MET A 217 -0.18 5.00 12.04
N ILE A 218 0.10 6.30 12.18
CA ILE A 218 0.81 6.84 13.36
C ILE A 218 -0.11 6.81 14.58
N LYS A 219 -1.36 7.26 14.41
CA LYS A 219 -2.38 7.22 15.47
C LYS A 219 -2.57 5.81 16.01
N HIS A 220 -2.84 4.85 15.13
CA HIS A 220 -3.02 3.45 15.51
C HIS A 220 -1.78 2.85 16.18
N SER A 221 -0.58 3.20 15.70
CA SER A 221 0.66 2.77 16.33
C SER A 221 0.84 3.36 17.73
N GLN A 222 0.49 4.64 17.93
CA GLN A 222 0.49 5.26 19.25
C GLN A 222 -0.56 4.61 20.18
N GLU A 223 -1.78 4.39 19.70
CA GLU A 223 -2.83 3.71 20.46
C GLU A 223 -2.39 2.34 20.96
N LEU A 224 -1.77 1.55 20.07
CA LEU A 224 -1.29 0.21 20.39
C LEU A 224 -0.10 0.20 21.36
N SER A 225 0.77 1.21 21.30
CA SER A 225 2.00 1.28 22.11
C SER A 225 1.84 2.02 23.41
N LEU A 226 1.10 3.11 23.41
CA LEU A 226 1.07 4.07 24.52
C LEU A 226 -0.30 4.19 25.18
N GLY A 227 -1.36 3.68 24.53
CA GLY A 227 -2.74 3.87 24.93
C GLY A 227 -3.37 5.13 24.33
N LYS A 228 -4.71 5.11 24.21
CA LYS A 228 -5.49 6.19 23.57
C LYS A 228 -5.33 7.55 24.24
N GLU A 229 -5.04 7.56 25.53
CA GLU A 229 -4.85 8.78 26.34
C GLU A 229 -3.51 9.49 26.06
N ARG A 230 -2.64 8.89 25.25
CA ARG A 230 -1.30 9.43 24.94
C ARG A 230 -1.09 9.76 23.47
N LEU A 231 -2.17 9.94 22.75
CA LEU A 231 -2.09 10.37 21.34
C LEU A 231 -1.54 11.80 21.25
N GLN A 232 -0.54 11.99 20.37
CA GLN A 232 0.07 13.30 20.15
C GLN A 232 0.29 13.56 18.67
N CYS A 233 -0.16 14.72 18.21
CA CYS A 233 0.07 15.24 16.85
C CYS A 233 -0.37 14.30 15.72
N SER A 234 -1.25 13.34 16.01
CA SER A 234 -1.71 12.36 15.03
C SER A 234 -3.11 12.64 14.50
N GLU A 235 -3.85 13.54 15.10
CA GLU A 235 -5.18 13.95 14.64
C GLU A 235 -5.08 15.18 13.75
N LEU A 236 -5.67 15.10 12.55
CA LEU A 236 -5.71 16.20 11.58
C LEU A 236 -7.04 16.95 11.64
N GLY A 237 -8.11 16.29 12.09
CA GLY A 237 -9.48 16.75 11.97
C GLY A 237 -9.94 16.82 10.51
N LEU A 238 -11.22 17.08 10.31
CA LEU A 238 -11.77 17.19 8.95
C LEU A 238 -11.10 18.33 8.18
N ARG A 239 -10.57 18.02 7.00
CA ARG A 239 -10.02 18.99 6.06
C ARG A 239 -10.74 18.85 4.72
N HIS A 240 -11.07 19.98 4.12
CA HIS A 240 -11.79 20.11 2.87
C HIS A 240 -10.80 20.18 1.69
N TYR A 241 -10.14 19.05 1.39
CA TYR A 241 -9.19 18.96 0.28
C TYR A 241 -9.85 19.19 -1.07
N GLU A 242 -11.13 18.81 -1.22
CA GLU A 242 -11.94 19.07 -2.39
C GLU A 242 -12.08 20.57 -2.67
N LYS A 243 -12.27 21.38 -1.62
CA LYS A 243 -12.39 22.85 -1.76
C LYS A 243 -11.10 23.51 -2.18
N MET A 244 -9.97 22.98 -1.67
CA MET A 244 -8.66 23.45 -2.09
C MET A 244 -8.45 23.19 -3.60
N VAL A 245 -8.80 22.01 -4.09
CA VAL A 245 -8.67 21.64 -5.51
C VAL A 245 -9.62 22.45 -6.40
N GLU A 246 -10.86 22.71 -5.95
CA GLU A 246 -11.77 23.65 -6.61
C GLU A 246 -11.17 25.05 -6.73
N GLY A 247 -10.57 25.55 -5.63
CA GLY A 247 -9.89 26.86 -5.61
C GLY A 247 -8.73 26.97 -6.58
N LEU A 248 -8.08 25.86 -6.93
CA LEU A 248 -7.02 25.77 -7.95
C LEU A 248 -7.56 25.55 -9.37
N GLY A 249 -8.89 25.46 -9.56
CA GLY A 249 -9.54 25.27 -10.85
C GLY A 249 -9.85 23.82 -11.24
N GLY A 250 -9.53 22.86 -10.38
CA GLY A 250 -9.88 21.45 -10.53
C GLY A 250 -11.36 21.16 -10.25
N TYR A 251 -11.70 19.89 -10.10
CA TYR A 251 -13.01 19.40 -9.65
C TYR A 251 -12.88 18.86 -8.23
N GLY A 252 -13.78 19.23 -7.35
CA GLY A 252 -13.77 18.78 -5.96
C GLY A 252 -15.16 18.32 -5.49
N GLU A 253 -15.20 17.22 -4.71
CA GLU A 253 -16.43 16.72 -4.10
C GLU A 253 -16.14 16.03 -2.78
N LEU A 254 -17.00 16.29 -1.77
CA LEU A 254 -16.98 15.60 -0.49
C LEU A 254 -18.00 14.47 -0.52
N VAL A 255 -17.58 13.27 -0.10
CA VAL A 255 -18.41 12.06 -0.02
C VAL A 255 -18.41 11.53 1.40
N THR A 256 -19.61 11.25 1.93
CA THR A 256 -19.79 10.75 3.30
C THR A 256 -20.57 9.45 3.37
N SER A 257 -21.13 8.97 2.23
CA SER A 257 -21.89 7.72 2.18
C SER A 257 -21.42 6.81 1.03
N ASP A 258 -21.59 5.49 1.20
CA ASP A 258 -21.12 4.46 0.25
C ASP A 258 -21.77 4.60 -1.13
N ASP A 259 -23.04 4.92 -1.19
CA ASP A 259 -23.81 5.06 -2.42
C ASP A 259 -23.42 6.27 -3.27
N GLU A 260 -22.83 7.29 -2.67
CA GLU A 260 -22.33 8.48 -3.36
C GLU A 260 -20.98 8.28 -4.04
N ILE A 261 -20.18 7.26 -3.65
CA ILE A 261 -18.81 7.09 -4.14
C ILE A 261 -18.75 6.96 -5.66
N VAL A 262 -19.50 6.02 -6.25
CA VAL A 262 -19.46 5.78 -7.70
C VAL A 262 -20.02 6.99 -8.48
N PRO A 263 -21.19 7.56 -8.12
CA PRO A 263 -21.69 8.78 -8.76
C PRO A 263 -20.69 9.96 -8.72
N ALA A 264 -19.98 10.16 -7.60
CA ALA A 264 -18.94 11.20 -7.49
C ALA A 264 -17.76 10.95 -8.44
N LEU A 265 -17.31 9.70 -8.55
CA LEU A 265 -16.24 9.31 -9.49
C LEU A 265 -16.67 9.52 -10.96
N GLU A 266 -17.92 9.23 -11.28
CA GLU A 266 -18.49 9.49 -12.61
C GLU A 266 -18.47 10.98 -12.94
N ARG A 267 -18.95 11.84 -12.03
CA ARG A 267 -18.90 13.31 -12.19
C ARG A 267 -17.46 13.82 -12.30
N ALA A 268 -16.55 13.28 -11.50
CA ALA A 268 -15.14 13.64 -11.56
C ALA A 268 -14.54 13.40 -12.94
N VAL A 269 -14.76 12.21 -13.52
CA VAL A 269 -14.27 11.87 -14.86
C VAL A 269 -14.98 12.71 -15.92
N ALA A 270 -16.29 12.90 -15.81
CA ALA A 270 -17.08 13.71 -16.76
C ALA A 270 -16.64 15.18 -16.79
N SER A 271 -16.08 15.70 -15.69
CA SER A 271 -15.56 17.06 -15.61
C SER A 271 -14.38 17.32 -16.55
N GLY A 272 -13.65 16.29 -16.93
CA GLY A 272 -12.40 16.39 -17.72
C GLY A 272 -11.26 17.11 -17.01
N LYS A 273 -11.42 17.44 -15.72
CA LYS A 273 -10.44 18.18 -14.92
C LYS A 273 -9.67 17.24 -13.99
N PRO A 274 -8.49 17.66 -13.49
CA PRO A 274 -7.93 17.05 -12.29
C PRO A 274 -8.94 17.11 -11.14
N ALA A 275 -9.21 15.96 -10.52
CA ALA A 275 -10.32 15.83 -9.57
C ALA A 275 -9.85 15.34 -8.21
N CYS A 276 -10.47 15.87 -7.13
CA CYS A 276 -10.31 15.42 -5.76
C CYS A 276 -11.67 14.98 -5.20
N ILE A 277 -11.84 13.69 -4.95
CA ILE A 277 -12.99 13.13 -4.24
C ILE A 277 -12.54 12.84 -2.81
N ASN A 278 -13.00 13.68 -1.88
CA ASN A 278 -12.65 13.59 -0.47
C ASN A 278 -13.66 12.69 0.25
N VAL A 279 -13.29 11.45 0.57
CA VAL A 279 -14.19 10.45 1.15
C VAL A 279 -13.88 10.29 2.63
N ILE A 280 -14.88 10.53 3.46
CA ILE A 280 -14.75 10.32 4.91
C ILE A 280 -14.86 8.84 5.21
N THR A 281 -13.83 8.31 5.86
CA THR A 281 -13.73 6.88 6.18
C THR A 281 -13.63 6.64 7.68
N ASP A 282 -13.80 5.38 8.09
CA ASP A 282 -13.76 4.96 9.49
C ASP A 282 -12.35 5.15 10.08
N PRO A 283 -12.17 6.07 11.05
CA PRO A 283 -10.88 6.35 11.68
C PRO A 283 -10.40 5.25 12.63
N THR A 284 -11.19 4.21 12.85
CA THR A 284 -10.85 3.08 13.73
C THR A 284 -10.28 1.89 12.98
N VAL A 285 -10.37 1.90 11.65
CA VAL A 285 -9.91 0.79 10.81
C VAL A 285 -8.41 0.88 10.58
N THR A 286 -7.71 -0.11 11.07
CA THR A 286 -6.27 -0.26 10.93
C THR A 286 -5.91 -1.15 9.75
N SER A 287 -4.92 -0.78 8.96
CA SER A 287 -4.40 -1.68 7.93
C SER A 287 -3.72 -2.90 8.56
N PRO A 288 -3.67 -4.04 7.87
CA PRO A 288 -2.94 -5.21 8.36
C PRO A 288 -1.43 -4.97 8.56
N ALA A 289 -0.88 -3.91 7.99
CA ALA A 289 0.53 -3.57 8.12
C ALA A 289 0.86 -2.87 9.45
N THR A 290 -0.05 -2.10 10.01
CA THR A 290 0.18 -1.29 11.21
C THR A 290 0.58 -2.10 12.45
N PRO A 291 -0.07 -3.24 12.78
CA PRO A 291 0.37 -4.09 13.89
C PRO A 291 1.79 -4.63 13.72
N LEU A 292 2.25 -4.83 12.47
CA LEU A 292 3.60 -5.27 12.18
C LEU A 292 4.65 -4.19 12.45
N PHE A 293 4.31 -2.96 12.09
CA PHE A 293 5.14 -1.80 12.45
C PHE A 293 5.29 -1.68 13.95
N TYR A 294 4.21 -1.86 14.66
CA TYR A 294 4.19 -1.76 16.11
C TYR A 294 5.05 -2.85 16.79
N GLN A 295 4.96 -4.09 16.33
CA GLN A 295 5.78 -5.17 16.87
C GLN A 295 7.28 -4.90 16.68
N SER A 296 7.68 -4.22 15.61
CA SER A 296 9.08 -3.85 15.37
C SER A 296 9.61 -2.84 16.38
N LEU A 297 8.77 -1.96 16.90
CA LEU A 297 9.15 -0.94 17.87
C LEU A 297 9.29 -1.51 19.30
N ARG A 298 8.70 -2.68 19.59
CA ARG A 298 8.76 -3.32 20.92
C ARG A 298 9.96 -4.26 21.13
N MET A 299 10.63 -4.67 20.07
CA MET A 299 11.74 -5.61 20.18
C MET A 299 13.04 -5.00 20.73
N ASP A 300 13.08 -3.67 20.92
CA ASP A 300 14.21 -2.93 21.47
C ASP A 300 14.00 -2.58 22.97
N GLN A 301 13.00 -3.13 23.64
CA GLN A 301 12.76 -3.05 25.09
C GLN A 301 12.86 -4.42 25.74
#